data_d0d582954051426577818c7b5688e73f
#
_entry.id   d0d582954051426577818c7b5688e73f
#
_cell.length_a   1.000
_cell.length_b   1.000
_cell.length_c   1.000
_cell.angle_alpha   90.00
_cell.angle_beta   90.00
_cell.angle_gamma   90.00
#
_symmetry.space_group_name_H-M   'P 1'
#
loop_
_entity.id
_entity.type
_entity.pdbx_description
1 polymer ?
#
loop_
_entity_poly.entity_id
_entity_poly.type
_entity_poly.pdbx_seq_one_letter_code
_entity_poly.pdbx_strand_id
1 'polypeptide(L)'
;MMLQRSFGLAGLCWLFLLALGGANVSTAAMAQSKPAPETASRTYTLAPTDRVRLKVYGETDITGEYEVDSSGYVSIPLAGRIRAGGLTTAQLERSITAALAKGIVRDPRVNIEIALYRPYYILGEVKKSGEYPYRIGMTVLDAVASAGGFTYRANENKVFLRRAGGSTEEVYPLDAPIRLFPGDNIRIPERYF
;
A
#
# COMPACT_ATOMS: atom_id res chain seq x y z
N MET A 1 -56.18 21.99 39.71
CA MET A 1 -55.93 21.67 41.11
C MET A 1 -54.44 22.01 41.35
N MET A 2 -54.16 23.28 41.70
CA MET A 2 -53.79 23.72 43.06
C MET A 2 -52.48 23.06 43.51
N LEU A 3 -51.49 23.70 43.98
CA LEU A 3 -51.11 24.99 44.58
C LEU A 3 -49.55 25.10 44.51
N GLN A 4 -48.87 26.10 44.04
CA GLN A 4 -48.49 27.37 44.63
C GLN A 4 -47.78 27.29 46.01
N ARG A 5 -46.57 27.86 46.05
CA ARG A 5 -45.97 28.84 47.00
C ARG A 5 -44.50 28.59 47.19
N SER A 6 -43.62 29.46 47.00
CA SER A 6 -43.35 30.87 47.22
C SER A 6 -42.28 31.10 48.31
N PHE A 7 -41.35 32.03 47.99
CA PHE A 7 -40.64 32.94 48.90
C PHE A 7 -39.42 32.44 49.69
N GLY A 8 -38.37 33.21 49.56
CA GLY A 8 -37.32 33.39 50.56
C GLY A 8 -36.15 34.22 50.05
N LEU A 9 -36.30 35.54 50.15
CA LEU A 9 -35.25 36.57 50.01
C LEU A 9 -34.31 36.56 51.21
N ALA A 10 -33.12 37.09 50.97
CA ALA A 10 -32.15 37.78 51.86
C ALA A 10 -30.82 37.03 51.84
N GLY A 11 -29.73 37.61 51.36
CA GLY A 11 -29.16 38.90 51.68
C GLY A 11 -27.83 38.66 52.32
N LEU A 12 -26.78 39.05 51.75
CA LEU A 12 -25.76 39.89 52.34
C LEU A 12 -24.40 39.79 51.63
N CYS A 13 -23.93 40.93 51.22
CA CYS A 13 -22.59 41.25 50.81
C CYS A 13 -21.51 40.62 51.69
N TRP A 14 -20.46 40.16 51.07
CA TRP A 14 -19.09 40.40 51.59
C TRP A 14 -18.12 40.54 50.43
N LEU A 15 -17.58 41.77 50.34
CA LEU A 15 -16.40 42.13 49.57
C LEU A 15 -15.18 41.47 50.21
N PHE A 16 -14.34 40.80 49.41
CA PHE A 16 -12.91 40.68 49.69
C PHE A 16 -12.10 40.60 48.38
N LEU A 17 -11.45 41.60 48.15
CA LEU A 17 -10.13 41.93 47.60
C LEU A 17 -9.32 40.84 46.92
N LEU A 18 -8.90 41.25 45.71
CA LEU A 18 -7.61 41.04 45.02
C LEU A 18 -6.71 39.85 45.43
N ALA A 19 -6.43 39.00 44.45
CA ALA A 19 -5.09 38.52 44.20
C ALA A 19 -4.93 38.28 42.69
N LEU A 20 -4.08 39.11 42.04
CA LEU A 20 -3.54 38.86 40.71
C LEU A 20 -2.70 37.57 40.77
N GLY A 21 -3.22 36.53 40.14
CA GLY A 21 -2.46 35.32 39.82
C GLY A 21 -2.48 35.16 38.31
N GLY A 22 -1.46 35.67 37.61
CA GLY A 22 -1.28 35.44 36.18
C GLY A 22 -1.03 33.96 35.91
N ALA A 23 -2.06 33.25 35.51
CA ALA A 23 -1.91 31.91 34.93
C ALA A 23 -1.36 32.08 33.51
N ASN A 24 -0.06 31.94 33.36
CA ASN A 24 0.54 31.70 32.05
C ASN A 24 -0.02 30.38 31.50
N VAL A 25 -1.01 30.47 30.64
CA VAL A 25 -1.45 29.36 29.80
C VAL A 25 -0.34 29.18 28.75
N SER A 26 0.66 28.35 29.07
CA SER A 26 1.58 27.83 28.07
C SER A 26 0.74 27.02 27.05
N THR A 27 0.46 27.65 25.92
CA THR A 27 -0.04 26.97 24.74
C THR A 27 1.09 26.07 24.24
N ALA A 28 1.10 24.83 24.71
CA ALA A 28 1.94 23.81 24.13
C ALA A 28 1.50 23.66 22.67
N ALA A 29 2.28 24.24 21.76
CA ALA A 29 2.17 23.98 20.34
C ALA A 29 2.36 22.46 20.16
N MET A 30 1.28 21.74 19.92
CA MET A 30 1.35 20.36 19.46
C MET A 30 2.06 20.39 18.11
N ALA A 31 3.34 20.09 18.12
CA ALA A 31 4.10 19.77 16.94
C ALA A 31 3.39 18.58 16.30
N GLN A 32 2.69 18.82 15.19
CA GLN A 32 2.17 17.77 14.33
C GLN A 32 3.39 17.01 13.83
N SER A 33 3.65 15.87 14.43
CA SER A 33 4.62 14.91 13.93
C SER A 33 4.15 14.49 12.55
N LYS A 34 4.89 14.93 11.52
CA LYS A 34 4.77 14.42 10.16
C LYS A 34 4.75 12.89 10.27
N PRO A 35 3.74 12.21 9.73
CA PRO A 35 3.70 10.76 9.80
C PRO A 35 4.97 10.22 9.15
N ALA A 36 5.74 9.45 9.92
CA ALA A 36 6.86 8.70 9.40
C ALA A 36 6.35 7.82 8.25
N PRO A 37 7.15 7.60 7.19
CA PRO A 37 6.73 6.75 6.09
C PRO A 37 6.33 5.40 6.64
N GLU A 38 5.06 5.07 6.44
CA GLU A 38 4.39 3.90 7.00
C GLU A 38 5.06 2.62 6.48
N THR A 39 6.00 2.11 7.26
CA THR A 39 6.68 0.83 7.03
C THR A 39 5.74 -0.33 7.41
N ALA A 40 4.44 -0.15 7.23
CA ALA A 40 3.48 -1.22 7.36
C ALA A 40 3.80 -2.26 6.30
N SER A 41 4.07 -3.46 6.72
CA SER A 41 4.20 -4.66 5.89
C SER A 41 2.84 -4.86 5.19
N ARG A 42 2.64 -4.16 4.07
CA ARG A 42 1.44 -4.34 3.25
C ARG A 42 1.45 -5.76 2.71
N THR A 43 0.50 -6.56 3.15
CA THR A 43 0.29 -7.89 2.57
C THR A 43 -0.01 -7.71 1.09
N TYR A 44 0.82 -8.32 0.24
CA TYR A 44 0.67 -8.20 -1.20
C TYR A 44 -0.64 -8.83 -1.66
N THR A 45 -1.37 -8.13 -2.52
CA THR A 45 -2.56 -8.63 -3.21
C THR A 45 -2.30 -8.71 -4.71
N LEU A 46 -2.73 -9.81 -5.29
CA LEU A 46 -2.60 -10.09 -6.70
C LEU A 46 -3.36 -9.06 -7.55
N ALA A 47 -2.80 -8.76 -8.71
CA ALA A 47 -3.42 -7.86 -9.67
C ALA A 47 -3.14 -8.32 -11.11
N PRO A 48 -3.79 -7.74 -12.11
CA PRO A 48 -3.50 -8.03 -13.51
C PRO A 48 -2.01 -8.00 -13.83
N THR A 49 -1.57 -8.90 -14.71
CA THR A 49 -0.18 -9.16 -15.12
C THR A 49 0.72 -9.84 -14.09
N ASP A 50 0.26 -10.05 -12.85
CA ASP A 50 0.97 -10.94 -11.94
C ASP A 50 0.90 -12.38 -12.47
N ARG A 51 1.98 -13.14 -12.30
CA ARG A 51 2.02 -14.55 -12.65
C ARG A 51 2.20 -15.39 -11.40
N VAL A 52 1.31 -16.35 -11.20
CA VAL A 52 1.32 -17.28 -10.09
C VAL A 52 1.73 -18.66 -10.55
N ARG A 53 2.51 -19.35 -9.73
CA ARG A 53 2.81 -20.78 -9.91
C ARG A 53 1.89 -21.57 -9.00
N LEU A 54 1.02 -22.37 -9.64
CA LEU A 54 0.14 -23.30 -8.99
C LEU A 54 0.78 -24.69 -8.97
N LYS A 55 0.79 -25.33 -7.83
CA LYS A 55 1.20 -26.72 -7.64
C LYS A 55 0.08 -27.48 -6.95
N VAL A 56 -0.44 -28.49 -7.62
CA VAL A 56 -1.46 -29.39 -7.06
C VAL A 56 -0.84 -30.77 -6.93
N TYR A 57 -0.79 -31.27 -5.69
CA TYR A 57 -0.16 -32.57 -5.44
C TYR A 57 -0.92 -33.70 -6.10
N GLY A 58 -0.21 -34.52 -6.87
CA GLY A 58 -0.80 -35.63 -7.64
C GLY A 58 -1.40 -35.25 -8.99
N GLU A 59 -1.53 -33.95 -9.32
CA GLU A 59 -2.17 -33.46 -10.53
C GLU A 59 -1.20 -32.63 -11.36
N THR A 60 -0.51 -33.27 -12.31
CA THR A 60 0.47 -32.61 -13.17
C THR A 60 -0.21 -31.73 -14.23
N ASP A 61 -1.41 -32.10 -14.67
CA ASP A 61 -2.14 -31.43 -15.76
C ASP A 61 -2.65 -30.04 -15.40
N ILE A 62 -2.81 -29.78 -14.10
CA ILE A 62 -3.24 -28.47 -13.57
C ILE A 62 -2.13 -27.76 -12.80
N THR A 63 -0.97 -28.38 -12.66
CA THR A 63 0.22 -27.75 -12.11
C THR A 63 0.92 -26.92 -13.19
N GLY A 64 1.18 -25.62 -12.91
CA GLY A 64 1.79 -24.73 -13.92
C GLY A 64 1.81 -23.27 -13.49
N GLU A 65 2.19 -22.43 -14.42
CA GLU A 65 2.17 -20.98 -14.24
C GLU A 65 0.93 -20.40 -14.92
N TYR A 66 0.25 -19.51 -14.20
CA TYR A 66 -0.98 -18.87 -14.63
C TYR A 66 -0.86 -17.36 -14.42
N GLU A 67 -1.26 -16.61 -15.44
CA GLU A 67 -1.26 -15.15 -15.40
C GLU A 67 -2.63 -14.63 -14.96
N VAL A 68 -2.63 -13.58 -14.15
CA VAL A 68 -3.86 -12.85 -13.78
C VAL A 68 -4.26 -11.98 -14.97
N ASP A 69 -5.41 -12.25 -15.55
CA ASP A 69 -5.93 -11.50 -16.69
C ASP A 69 -6.32 -10.05 -16.32
N SER A 70 -6.58 -9.22 -17.33
CA SER A 70 -6.99 -7.82 -17.16
C SER A 70 -8.25 -7.62 -16.32
N SER A 71 -9.09 -8.66 -16.20
CA SER A 71 -10.30 -8.67 -15.38
C SER A 71 -10.05 -9.14 -13.94
N GLY A 72 -8.81 -9.51 -13.62
CA GLY A 72 -8.41 -9.99 -12.30
C GLY A 72 -8.72 -11.47 -12.05
N TYR A 73 -8.80 -12.30 -13.09
CA TYR A 73 -9.03 -13.73 -12.96
C TYR A 73 -7.82 -14.53 -13.44
N VAL A 74 -7.70 -15.75 -12.91
CA VAL A 74 -6.82 -16.80 -13.45
C VAL A 74 -7.68 -17.90 -14.05
N SER A 75 -7.26 -18.42 -15.21
CA SER A 75 -7.93 -19.53 -15.90
C SER A 75 -7.13 -20.81 -15.67
N ILE A 76 -7.70 -21.73 -14.91
CA ILE A 76 -7.05 -22.98 -14.51
C ILE A 76 -7.80 -24.13 -15.20
N PRO A 77 -7.08 -25.07 -15.88
CA PRO A 77 -7.72 -26.25 -16.44
C PRO A 77 -8.58 -26.97 -15.41
N LEU A 78 -9.72 -27.46 -15.81
CA LEU A 78 -10.72 -28.16 -15.01
C LEU A 78 -11.40 -27.27 -13.93
N ALA A 79 -10.67 -26.39 -13.25
CA ALA A 79 -11.23 -25.50 -12.21
C ALA A 79 -11.91 -24.24 -12.79
N GLY A 80 -11.66 -23.91 -14.07
CA GLY A 80 -12.24 -22.76 -14.74
C GLY A 80 -11.63 -21.41 -14.34
N ARG A 81 -12.41 -20.34 -14.50
CA ARG A 81 -11.99 -18.96 -14.15
C ARG A 81 -12.22 -18.70 -12.67
N ILE A 82 -11.16 -18.35 -11.96
CA ILE A 82 -11.17 -18.07 -10.53
C ILE A 82 -10.66 -16.64 -10.29
N ARG A 83 -11.36 -15.88 -9.47
CA ARG A 83 -10.94 -14.52 -9.12
C ARG A 83 -9.62 -14.56 -8.34
N ALA A 84 -8.64 -13.79 -8.79
CA ALA A 84 -7.33 -13.64 -8.16
C ALA A 84 -7.07 -12.18 -7.76
N GLY A 85 -7.54 -11.23 -8.56
CA GLY A 85 -7.34 -9.80 -8.32
C GLY A 85 -7.88 -9.33 -6.97
N GLY A 86 -7.03 -8.67 -6.21
CA GLY A 86 -7.33 -8.20 -4.85
C GLY A 86 -7.18 -9.26 -3.76
N LEU A 87 -6.91 -10.52 -4.12
CA LEU A 87 -6.67 -11.60 -3.15
C LEU A 87 -5.18 -11.76 -2.84
N THR A 88 -4.89 -12.24 -1.65
CA THR A 88 -3.56 -12.77 -1.33
C THR A 88 -3.39 -14.17 -1.94
N THR A 89 -2.14 -14.65 -2.03
CA THR A 89 -1.87 -16.03 -2.48
C THR A 89 -2.62 -17.06 -1.66
N ALA A 90 -2.65 -16.89 -0.32
CA ALA A 90 -3.38 -17.79 0.58
C ALA A 90 -4.91 -17.77 0.38
N GLN A 91 -5.49 -16.62 0.00
CA GLN A 91 -6.90 -16.53 -0.33
C GLN A 91 -7.21 -17.20 -1.67
N LEU A 92 -6.34 -16.99 -2.68
CA LEU A 92 -6.47 -17.64 -3.98
C LEU A 92 -6.33 -19.16 -3.86
N GLU A 93 -5.37 -19.65 -3.04
CA GLU A 93 -5.18 -21.06 -2.74
C GLU A 93 -6.46 -21.71 -2.20
N ARG A 94 -7.10 -21.09 -1.20
CA ARG A 94 -8.39 -21.57 -0.69
C ARG A 94 -9.48 -21.59 -1.74
N SER A 95 -9.54 -20.58 -2.61
CA SER A 95 -10.55 -20.51 -3.67
C SER A 95 -10.36 -21.61 -4.70
N ILE A 96 -9.12 -21.89 -5.09
CA ILE A 96 -8.78 -22.97 -6.02
C ILE A 96 -9.04 -24.33 -5.40
N THR A 97 -8.62 -24.54 -4.14
CA THR A 97 -8.89 -25.77 -3.40
C THR A 97 -10.39 -26.07 -3.36
N ALA A 98 -11.21 -25.07 -3.02
CA ALA A 98 -12.66 -25.22 -2.99
C ALA A 98 -13.27 -25.51 -4.37
N ALA A 99 -12.69 -24.95 -5.46
CA ALA A 99 -13.15 -25.23 -6.81
C ALA A 99 -12.82 -26.66 -7.24
N LEU A 100 -11.61 -27.13 -6.98
CA LEU A 100 -11.15 -28.49 -7.32
C LEU A 100 -11.87 -29.58 -6.51
N ALA A 101 -12.21 -29.32 -5.27
CA ALA A 101 -12.94 -30.24 -4.40
C ALA A 101 -14.39 -30.52 -4.85
N LYS A 102 -14.93 -29.76 -5.82
CA LYS A 102 -16.28 -29.97 -6.38
C LYS A 102 -16.37 -31.16 -7.34
N GLY A 103 -15.68 -32.26 -7.07
CA GLY A 103 -15.73 -33.49 -7.86
C GLY A 103 -14.66 -33.59 -8.95
N ILE A 104 -13.67 -32.69 -8.95
CA ILE A 104 -12.55 -32.71 -9.91
C ILE A 104 -11.38 -33.49 -9.32
N VAL A 105 -10.94 -33.12 -8.10
CA VAL A 105 -9.85 -33.76 -7.39
C VAL A 105 -10.32 -34.17 -5.99
N ARG A 106 -10.00 -35.40 -5.60
CA ARG A 106 -10.30 -35.88 -4.24
C ARG A 106 -9.21 -35.39 -3.28
N ASP A 107 -9.60 -34.63 -2.26
CA ASP A 107 -8.69 -34.03 -1.25
C ASP A 107 -7.54 -33.21 -1.87
N PRO A 108 -7.87 -32.11 -2.61
CA PRO A 108 -6.87 -31.32 -3.35
C PRO A 108 -5.91 -30.61 -2.38
N ARG A 109 -4.61 -30.86 -2.56
CA ARG A 109 -3.54 -30.14 -1.86
C ARG A 109 -2.92 -29.15 -2.83
N VAL A 110 -3.24 -27.89 -2.62
CA VAL A 110 -2.87 -26.78 -3.49
C VAL A 110 -1.80 -25.93 -2.79
N ASN A 111 -0.78 -25.52 -3.54
CA ASN A 111 0.19 -24.51 -3.13
C ASN A 111 0.27 -23.43 -4.21
N ILE A 112 0.34 -22.15 -3.81
CA ILE A 112 0.46 -21.03 -4.72
C ILE A 112 1.61 -20.12 -4.29
N GLU A 113 2.50 -19.87 -5.23
CA GLU A 113 3.61 -18.95 -5.12
C GLU A 113 3.50 -17.89 -6.23
N ILE A 114 4.04 -16.69 -5.97
CA ILE A 114 4.16 -15.68 -7.03
C ILE A 114 5.40 -16.02 -7.86
N ALA A 115 5.18 -16.35 -9.13
CA ALA A 115 6.26 -16.64 -10.06
C ALA A 115 6.89 -15.34 -10.61
N LEU A 116 6.04 -14.36 -10.93
CA LEU A 116 6.46 -13.06 -11.44
C LEU A 116 5.51 -11.98 -10.93
N TYR A 117 6.09 -10.95 -10.32
CA TYR A 117 5.36 -9.73 -9.96
C TYR A 117 5.18 -8.86 -11.20
N ARG A 118 4.08 -8.11 -11.25
CA ARG A 118 3.91 -7.05 -12.26
C ARG A 118 5.08 -6.07 -12.18
N PRO A 119 5.51 -5.52 -13.32
CA PRO A 119 6.64 -4.63 -13.37
C PRO A 119 6.37 -3.29 -12.68
N TYR A 120 7.43 -2.53 -12.42
CA TYR A 120 7.37 -1.12 -12.11
C TYR A 120 7.86 -0.28 -13.29
N TYR A 121 7.55 1.00 -13.26
CA TYR A 121 7.92 1.92 -14.32
C TYR A 121 8.82 3.04 -13.78
N ILE A 122 9.84 3.41 -14.53
CA ILE A 122 10.69 4.54 -14.19
C ILE A 122 10.83 5.49 -15.37
N LEU A 123 10.63 6.77 -15.10
CA LEU A 123 10.57 7.85 -16.06
C LEU A 123 11.45 9.03 -15.62
N GLY A 124 11.73 9.95 -16.55
CA GLY A 124 12.46 11.21 -16.30
C GLY A 124 13.96 11.04 -16.40
N GLU A 125 14.70 11.70 -15.51
CA GLU A 125 16.15 11.87 -15.60
C GLU A 125 16.93 10.64 -15.10
N VAL A 126 16.70 9.50 -15.76
CA VAL A 126 17.48 8.27 -15.65
C VAL A 126 18.02 7.87 -17.02
N LYS A 127 19.11 7.13 -17.08
CA LYS A 127 19.76 6.77 -18.35
C LYS A 127 18.88 5.95 -19.27
N LYS A 128 18.04 5.07 -18.70
CA LYS A 128 17.12 4.21 -19.44
C LYS A 128 15.75 4.21 -18.76
N SER A 129 14.87 5.11 -19.22
CA SER A 129 13.46 5.09 -18.80
C SER A 129 12.75 3.87 -19.39
N GLY A 130 11.80 3.29 -18.65
CA GLY A 130 11.04 2.14 -19.13
C GLY A 130 10.42 1.30 -18.05
N GLU A 131 10.04 0.10 -18.44
CA GLU A 131 9.45 -0.93 -17.61
C GLU A 131 10.56 -1.87 -17.10
N TYR A 132 10.47 -2.24 -15.81
CA TYR A 132 11.46 -3.10 -15.16
C TYR A 132 10.81 -4.15 -14.28
N PRO A 133 11.39 -5.37 -14.21
CA PRO A 133 10.89 -6.42 -13.33
C PRO A 133 11.11 -6.06 -11.86
N TYR A 134 10.04 -6.21 -11.08
CA TYR A 134 10.10 -5.99 -9.64
C TYR A 134 10.74 -7.19 -8.91
N ARG A 135 11.50 -6.91 -7.86
CA ARG A 135 12.02 -7.89 -6.90
C ARG A 135 11.64 -7.47 -5.49
N ILE A 136 11.32 -8.44 -4.64
CA ILE A 136 10.96 -8.17 -3.23
C ILE A 136 12.09 -7.41 -2.53
N GLY A 137 11.71 -6.37 -1.80
CA GLY A 137 12.63 -5.57 -1.01
C GLY A 137 13.32 -4.43 -1.75
N MET A 138 13.06 -4.25 -3.06
CA MET A 138 13.62 -3.13 -3.82
C MET A 138 13.20 -1.77 -3.26
N THR A 139 14.13 -0.84 -3.37
CA THR A 139 13.94 0.59 -3.12
C THR A 139 13.90 1.39 -4.42
N VAL A 140 13.52 2.65 -4.32
CA VAL A 140 13.58 3.58 -5.47
C VAL A 140 15.01 3.71 -6.01
N LEU A 141 16.02 3.71 -5.14
CA LEU A 141 17.43 3.78 -5.58
C LEU A 141 17.87 2.53 -6.32
N ASP A 142 17.38 1.35 -5.94
CA ASP A 142 17.62 0.10 -6.68
C ASP A 142 17.01 0.16 -8.09
N ALA A 143 15.83 0.79 -8.20
CA ALA A 143 15.17 1.02 -9.48
C ALA A 143 15.98 1.98 -10.37
N VAL A 144 16.48 3.07 -9.81
CA VAL A 144 17.36 4.00 -10.51
C VAL A 144 18.65 3.30 -10.98
N ALA A 145 19.26 2.48 -10.11
CA ALA A 145 20.43 1.69 -10.47
C ALA A 145 20.12 0.72 -11.62
N SER A 146 18.97 0.05 -11.58
CA SER A 146 18.51 -0.84 -12.67
C SER A 146 18.31 -0.09 -14.00
N ALA A 147 17.92 1.18 -13.94
CA ALA A 147 17.78 2.08 -15.09
C ALA A 147 19.12 2.68 -15.58
N GLY A 148 20.24 2.21 -15.02
CA GLY A 148 21.60 2.66 -15.38
C GLY A 148 22.06 3.90 -14.63
N GLY A 149 21.34 4.34 -13.61
CA GLY A 149 21.65 5.52 -12.79
C GLY A 149 21.02 6.81 -13.31
N PHE A 150 21.23 7.88 -12.58
CA PHE A 150 20.79 9.22 -12.93
C PHE A 150 21.47 9.78 -14.17
N THR A 151 20.80 10.70 -14.84
CA THR A 151 21.45 11.58 -15.83
C THR A 151 22.14 12.75 -15.12
N TYR A 152 22.97 13.50 -15.83
CA TYR A 152 23.62 14.72 -15.29
C TYR A 152 22.62 15.85 -14.95
N ARG A 153 21.39 15.77 -15.48
CA ARG A 153 20.31 16.73 -15.24
C ARG A 153 19.39 16.36 -14.09
N ALA A 154 19.56 15.17 -13.53
CA ALA A 154 18.68 14.67 -12.50
C ALA A 154 18.73 15.50 -11.20
N ASN A 155 17.60 15.64 -10.60
CA ASN A 155 17.50 16.08 -9.22
C ASN A 155 17.59 14.86 -8.31
N GLU A 156 18.76 14.66 -7.70
CA GLU A 156 19.05 13.50 -6.85
C GLU A 156 18.49 13.62 -5.42
N ASN A 157 17.84 14.74 -5.09
CA ASN A 157 17.33 14.98 -3.75
C ASN A 157 15.87 14.54 -3.56
N LYS A 158 15.11 14.36 -4.64
CA LYS A 158 13.68 14.03 -4.58
C LYS A 158 13.23 13.15 -5.73
N VAL A 159 12.17 12.42 -5.48
CA VAL A 159 11.48 11.58 -6.46
C VAL A 159 9.98 11.81 -6.37
N PHE A 160 9.31 11.71 -7.49
CA PHE A 160 7.86 11.59 -7.57
C PHE A 160 7.50 10.12 -7.69
N LEU A 161 6.62 9.66 -6.82
CA LEU A 161 6.20 8.27 -6.78
C LEU A 161 4.68 8.19 -6.82
N ARG A 162 4.15 7.51 -7.81
CA ARG A 162 2.73 7.17 -7.89
C ARG A 162 2.57 5.69 -7.62
N ARG A 163 1.85 5.36 -6.58
CA ARG A 163 1.56 3.98 -6.20
C ARG A 163 0.63 3.32 -7.20
N ALA A 164 0.78 2.01 -7.35
CA ALA A 164 -0.10 1.21 -8.21
C ALA A 164 -1.57 1.41 -7.83
N GLY A 165 -2.43 1.70 -8.82
CA GLY A 165 -3.85 2.00 -8.63
C GLY A 165 -4.15 3.40 -8.07
N GLY A 166 -3.14 4.18 -7.70
CA GLY A 166 -3.29 5.57 -7.28
C GLY A 166 -3.30 6.54 -8.47
N SER A 167 -3.98 7.67 -8.33
CA SER A 167 -4.02 8.76 -9.32
C SER A 167 -3.04 9.89 -8.99
N THR A 168 -2.56 9.97 -7.75
CA THR A 168 -1.75 11.08 -7.25
C THR A 168 -0.27 10.69 -7.18
N GLU A 169 0.61 11.58 -7.62
CA GLU A 169 2.04 11.49 -7.37
C GLU A 169 2.36 12.13 -6.02
N GLU A 170 3.11 11.42 -5.21
CA GLU A 170 3.65 11.90 -3.94
C GLU A 170 5.14 12.20 -4.09
N VAL A 171 5.62 13.23 -3.42
CA VAL A 171 7.03 13.64 -3.43
C VAL A 171 7.73 13.08 -2.22
N TYR A 172 8.82 12.35 -2.45
CA TYR A 172 9.67 11.81 -1.40
C TYR A 172 11.09 12.33 -1.54
N PRO A 173 11.76 12.66 -0.42
CA PRO A 173 13.19 12.92 -0.42
C PRO A 173 13.96 11.59 -0.63
N LEU A 174 15.07 11.64 -1.37
CA LEU A 174 15.89 10.46 -1.66
C LEU A 174 16.99 10.19 -0.60
N ASP A 175 16.95 10.88 0.53
CA ASP A 175 17.84 10.69 1.67
C ASP A 175 17.49 9.48 2.55
N ALA A 176 16.32 8.89 2.32
CA ALA A 176 15.84 7.73 3.05
C ALA A 176 15.46 6.57 2.08
N PRO A 177 15.54 5.32 2.54
CA PRO A 177 15.16 4.17 1.72
C PRO A 177 13.64 4.14 1.49
N ILE A 178 13.21 4.49 0.28
CA ILE A 178 11.81 4.45 -0.13
C ILE A 178 11.53 3.08 -0.73
N ARG A 179 10.69 2.28 -0.07
CA ARG A 179 10.30 0.96 -0.59
C ARG A 179 9.46 1.09 -1.85
N LEU A 180 9.85 0.31 -2.84
CA LEU A 180 9.13 0.14 -4.09
C LEU A 180 8.16 -1.04 -3.98
N PHE A 181 7.04 -0.96 -4.69
CA PHE A 181 6.05 -2.03 -4.80
C PHE A 181 5.75 -2.35 -6.27
N PRO A 182 5.25 -3.55 -6.58
CA PRO A 182 4.87 -3.90 -7.93
C PRO A 182 3.81 -2.95 -8.50
N GLY A 183 4.03 -2.48 -9.72
CA GLY A 183 3.14 -1.55 -10.42
C GLY A 183 3.33 -0.08 -10.05
N ASP A 184 4.31 0.25 -9.21
CA ASP A 184 4.65 1.64 -8.91
C ASP A 184 5.21 2.35 -10.15
N ASN A 185 4.95 3.65 -10.21
CA ASN A 185 5.49 4.53 -11.24
C ASN A 185 6.39 5.57 -10.58
N ILE A 186 7.66 5.58 -10.99
CA ILE A 186 8.71 6.45 -10.47
C ILE A 186 9.01 7.51 -11.51
N ARG A 187 9.09 8.78 -11.11
CA ARG A 187 9.54 9.86 -11.96
C ARG A 187 10.65 10.65 -11.28
N ILE A 188 11.82 10.64 -11.90
CA ILE A 188 12.97 11.42 -11.46
C ILE A 188 12.91 12.80 -12.15
N PRO A 189 12.75 13.88 -11.38
CA PRO A 189 12.66 15.22 -11.95
C PRO A 189 14.01 15.74 -12.39
N GLU A 190 13.95 16.74 -13.26
CA GLU A 190 15.10 17.54 -13.63
C GLU A 190 15.52 18.48 -12.48
N ARG A 191 16.79 18.76 -12.39
CA ARG A 191 17.38 19.75 -11.50
C ARG A 191 17.22 21.14 -12.16
N TYR A 192 16.50 22.04 -11.50
CA TYR A 192 16.51 23.45 -11.88
C TYR A 192 17.72 24.12 -11.26
N PHE A 193 18.39 24.93 -12.06
CA PHE A 193 19.53 25.76 -11.68
C PHE A 193 19.07 27.11 -11.15
#